data_733104947544bed1534a895e59371c7d
#
_entry.id   733104947544bed1534a895e59371c7d
#
_cell.length_a   1.000
_cell.length_b   1.000
_cell.length_c   1.000
_cell.angle_alpha   90.00
_cell.angle_beta   90.00
_cell.angle_gamma   90.00
#
_symmetry.space_group_name_H-M   'P 1'
#
loop_
_entity.id
_entity.type
_entity.pdbx_description
1 polymer ?
#
loop_
_entity_poly.entity_id
_entity_poly.type
_entity_poly.pdbx_seq_one_letter_code
_entity_poly.pdbx_strand_id
1 'polypeptide(L)'
;MDVMELFFVWLGAAVVVFYVIKIVSFVKMFYSGVLFLQPASFFTSMGEWAVVTGGSDGIGRAYSFELAGRGLNIVILSRTKDKLDQVALEIGQTTGQKVKVIVADFTEDDEYEQIQEELKGLNIGVLVNNVGILPSHIPSKFLQIRNLTQRITEVINCNVKALVKMSQIVLPGMEKRCGKGVIVNISSGVACVPSPMYTMYCASKVFVERFSQGLQAEYKEKGIVIQTVAPFGVSTPMTGYLKPNLVTMTAEDFVRTSLKYLKAGDKTYGSICHTIMGWILQSVPLQIIHSERMQDCLREYVNKRVGS
;
A
#
# COMPACT_ATOMS: atom_id res chain seq x y z
N MET A 1 -33.32 -0.85 -39.07
CA MET A 1 -31.99 -1.14 -38.54
C MET A 1 -31.82 -2.64 -38.53
N ASP A 2 -30.82 -3.13 -39.23
CA ASP A 2 -30.54 -4.57 -39.29
C ASP A 2 -30.02 -5.03 -37.92
N VAL A 3 -30.20 -6.30 -37.58
CA VAL A 3 -29.75 -6.90 -36.31
C VAL A 3 -28.24 -6.66 -36.10
N MET A 4 -27.46 -6.70 -37.20
CA MET A 4 -26.04 -6.40 -37.17
C MET A 4 -25.75 -4.92 -36.85
N GLU A 5 -26.48 -3.98 -37.42
CA GLU A 5 -26.36 -2.56 -37.11
C GLU A 5 -26.66 -2.30 -35.62
N LEU A 6 -27.73 -2.91 -35.12
CA LEU A 6 -28.13 -2.81 -33.73
C LEU A 6 -27.02 -3.36 -32.79
N PHE A 7 -26.42 -4.51 -33.14
CA PHE A 7 -25.31 -5.09 -32.39
C PHE A 7 -24.11 -4.15 -32.31
N PHE A 8 -23.68 -3.56 -33.44
CA PHE A 8 -22.53 -2.63 -33.43
C PHE A 8 -22.81 -1.32 -32.70
N VAL A 9 -24.08 -0.82 -32.76
CA VAL A 9 -24.50 0.34 -31.99
C VAL A 9 -24.40 0.06 -30.49
N TRP A 10 -24.92 -1.08 -30.01
CA TRP A 10 -24.85 -1.47 -28.61
C TRP A 10 -23.40 -1.72 -28.14
N LEU A 11 -22.60 -2.37 -28.97
CA LEU A 11 -21.20 -2.61 -28.71
C LEU A 11 -20.43 -1.28 -28.58
N GLY A 12 -20.65 -0.37 -29.51
CA GLY A 12 -20.05 0.97 -29.47
C GLY A 12 -20.48 1.77 -28.24
N ALA A 13 -21.78 1.74 -27.91
CA ALA A 13 -22.29 2.38 -26.71
C ALA A 13 -21.67 1.79 -25.42
N ALA A 14 -21.54 0.46 -25.32
CA ALA A 14 -20.93 -0.20 -24.18
C ALA A 14 -19.45 0.21 -24.01
N VAL A 15 -18.70 0.29 -25.11
CA VAL A 15 -17.30 0.75 -25.11
C VAL A 15 -17.19 2.21 -24.64
N VAL A 16 -18.04 3.09 -25.17
CA VAL A 16 -18.08 4.50 -24.76
C VAL A 16 -18.40 4.62 -23.28
N VAL A 17 -19.44 3.94 -22.79
CA VAL A 17 -19.82 3.95 -21.36
C VAL A 17 -18.68 3.44 -20.50
N PHE A 18 -18.00 2.37 -20.89
CA PHE A 18 -16.85 1.83 -20.17
C PHE A 18 -15.71 2.86 -20.02
N TYR A 19 -15.36 3.55 -21.11
CA TYR A 19 -14.32 4.59 -21.04
C TYR A 19 -14.77 5.84 -20.28
N VAL A 20 -16.04 6.24 -20.42
CA VAL A 20 -16.61 7.35 -19.64
C VAL A 20 -16.54 7.05 -18.14
N ILE A 21 -16.90 5.84 -17.70
CA ILE A 21 -16.78 5.43 -16.29
C ILE A 21 -15.32 5.51 -15.82
N LYS A 22 -14.36 5.04 -16.63
CA LYS A 22 -12.93 5.14 -16.31
C LYS A 22 -12.46 6.60 -16.19
N ILE A 23 -12.86 7.45 -17.13
CA ILE A 23 -12.52 8.88 -17.13
C ILE A 23 -13.14 9.58 -15.92
N VAL A 24 -14.42 9.33 -15.63
CA VAL A 24 -15.11 9.90 -14.47
C VAL A 24 -14.42 9.47 -13.17
N SER A 25 -14.04 8.20 -13.06
CA SER A 25 -13.30 7.68 -11.90
C SER A 25 -11.92 8.36 -11.73
N PHE A 26 -11.22 8.60 -12.84
CA PHE A 26 -9.95 9.32 -12.86
C PHE A 26 -10.13 10.80 -12.47
N VAL A 27 -11.10 11.48 -13.09
CA VAL A 27 -11.42 12.87 -12.79
C VAL A 27 -11.82 13.00 -11.32
N LYS A 28 -12.67 12.12 -10.81
CA LYS A 28 -13.07 12.08 -9.39
C LYS A 28 -11.87 11.91 -8.47
N MET A 29 -10.91 11.07 -8.84
CA MET A 29 -9.67 10.93 -8.08
C MET A 29 -8.83 12.21 -8.13
N PHE A 30 -8.68 12.85 -9.29
CA PHE A 30 -7.94 14.10 -9.46
C PHE A 30 -8.55 15.24 -8.62
N TYR A 31 -9.87 15.38 -8.67
CA TYR A 31 -10.58 16.40 -7.93
C TYR A 31 -10.82 16.04 -6.46
N SER A 32 -10.69 14.79 -6.07
CA SER A 32 -10.91 14.42 -4.66
C SER A 32 -9.93 15.09 -3.71
N GLY A 33 -8.68 15.30 -4.14
CA GLY A 33 -7.69 16.07 -3.39
C GLY A 33 -8.00 17.57 -3.24
N VAL A 34 -8.89 18.12 -4.10
CA VAL A 34 -9.35 19.52 -4.07
C VAL A 34 -10.74 19.63 -3.45
N LEU A 35 -11.63 18.71 -3.81
CA LEU A 35 -13.04 18.73 -3.37
C LEU A 35 -13.26 18.11 -2.00
N PHE A 36 -12.37 17.21 -1.55
CA PHE A 36 -12.47 16.51 -0.27
C PHE A 36 -11.21 16.74 0.58
N LEU A 37 -10.73 17.98 0.64
CA LEU A 37 -9.69 18.38 1.59
C LEU A 37 -10.09 17.87 2.98
N GLN A 38 -9.31 16.95 3.50
CA GLN A 38 -9.55 16.44 4.84
C GLN A 38 -9.27 17.57 5.83
N PRO A 39 -10.21 17.89 6.75
CA PRO A 39 -9.93 18.88 7.78
C PRO A 39 -8.72 18.43 8.61
N ALA A 40 -7.98 19.38 9.18
CA ALA A 40 -6.82 19.07 10.01
C ALA A 40 -7.13 18.05 11.13
N SER A 41 -8.35 18.15 11.69
CA SER A 41 -8.86 17.26 12.73
C SER A 41 -9.35 15.89 12.22
N PHE A 42 -9.30 15.60 10.92
CA PHE A 42 -9.86 14.36 10.38
C PHE A 42 -9.27 13.13 11.06
N PHE A 43 -7.94 13.03 11.09
CA PHE A 43 -7.28 11.85 11.67
C PHE A 43 -7.44 11.78 13.18
N THR A 44 -7.34 12.89 13.90
CA THR A 44 -7.53 12.95 15.36
C THR A 44 -8.98 12.67 15.77
N SER A 45 -9.95 12.91 14.89
CA SER A 45 -11.34 12.51 15.13
C SER A 45 -11.59 11.00 15.01
N MET A 46 -10.66 10.26 14.38
CA MET A 46 -10.72 8.78 14.28
C MET A 46 -10.22 8.09 15.53
N GLY A 47 -9.27 8.69 16.25
CA GLY A 47 -8.66 8.18 17.47
C GLY A 47 -7.39 8.93 17.80
N GLU A 48 -6.70 8.52 18.86
CA GLU A 48 -5.50 9.19 19.36
C GLU A 48 -4.19 8.61 18.79
N TRP A 49 -4.23 7.37 18.34
CA TRP A 49 -3.05 6.62 17.93
C TRP A 49 -3.13 6.15 16.50
N ALA A 50 -2.01 6.21 15.80
CA ALA A 50 -1.79 5.53 14.53
C ALA A 50 -0.79 4.39 14.72
N VAL A 51 -1.12 3.21 14.17
CA VAL A 51 -0.26 2.03 14.16
C VAL A 51 0.32 1.85 12.76
N VAL A 52 1.65 1.76 12.65
CA VAL A 52 2.35 1.65 11.35
C VAL A 52 3.28 0.45 11.36
N THR A 53 2.99 -0.56 10.55
CA THR A 53 3.87 -1.71 10.36
C THR A 53 4.98 -1.39 9.34
N GLY A 54 6.22 -1.82 9.62
CA GLY A 54 7.38 -1.42 8.81
C GLY A 54 7.71 0.06 8.94
N GLY A 55 7.49 0.65 10.14
CA GLY A 55 7.63 2.08 10.43
C GLY A 55 9.07 2.58 10.54
N SER A 56 10.08 1.72 10.43
CA SER A 56 11.48 2.08 10.63
C SER A 56 12.16 2.73 9.42
N ASP A 57 11.59 2.63 8.22
CA ASP A 57 12.20 3.16 7.00
C ASP A 57 11.16 3.36 5.87
N GLY A 58 11.55 4.05 4.79
CA GLY A 58 10.78 4.21 3.55
C GLY A 58 9.36 4.74 3.76
N ILE A 59 8.39 4.10 3.11
CA ILE A 59 6.98 4.53 3.12
C ILE A 59 6.41 4.50 4.54
N GLY A 60 6.72 3.46 5.34
CA GLY A 60 6.22 3.35 6.71
C GLY A 60 6.73 4.46 7.61
N ARG A 61 8.03 4.77 7.53
CA ARG A 61 8.61 5.92 8.25
C ARG A 61 7.93 7.23 7.83
N ALA A 62 7.75 7.44 6.54
CA ALA A 62 7.08 8.65 6.04
C ALA A 62 5.61 8.76 6.52
N TYR A 63 4.84 7.66 6.56
CA TYR A 63 3.51 7.65 7.18
C TYR A 63 3.56 8.01 8.67
N SER A 64 4.54 7.49 9.40
CA SER A 64 4.69 7.76 10.84
C SER A 64 4.91 9.26 11.09
N PHE A 65 5.80 9.91 10.34
CA PHE A 65 6.02 11.36 10.45
C PHE A 65 4.82 12.18 10.03
N GLU A 66 4.19 11.84 8.91
CA GLU A 66 3.05 12.62 8.38
C GLU A 66 1.83 12.52 9.30
N LEU A 67 1.55 11.35 9.90
CA LEU A 67 0.45 11.16 10.84
C LEU A 67 0.74 11.81 12.19
N ALA A 68 1.98 11.77 12.65
CA ALA A 68 2.42 12.52 13.85
C ALA A 68 2.27 14.02 13.66
N GLY A 69 2.71 14.56 12.51
CA GLY A 69 2.52 15.97 12.16
C GLY A 69 1.05 16.40 12.07
N ARG A 70 0.12 15.45 11.94
CA ARG A 70 -1.34 15.68 12.01
C ARG A 70 -1.93 15.49 13.40
N GLY A 71 -1.11 15.33 14.43
CA GLY A 71 -1.51 15.32 15.83
C GLY A 71 -1.80 13.92 16.41
N LEU A 72 -1.44 12.83 15.72
CA LEU A 72 -1.59 11.47 16.25
C LEU A 72 -0.34 11.02 17.00
N ASN A 73 -0.51 10.32 18.10
CA ASN A 73 0.54 9.49 18.68
C ASN A 73 0.79 8.28 17.78
N ILE A 74 2.02 7.78 17.75
CA ILE A 74 2.42 6.74 16.79
C ILE A 74 2.86 5.46 17.49
N VAL A 75 2.39 4.32 17.00
CA VAL A 75 3.00 3.03 17.29
C VAL A 75 3.73 2.58 16.03
N ILE A 76 5.03 2.35 16.14
CA ILE A 76 5.84 1.84 15.03
C ILE A 76 6.30 0.42 15.32
N LEU A 77 6.10 -0.46 14.31
CA LEU A 77 6.49 -1.87 14.40
C LEU A 77 7.50 -2.21 13.30
N SER A 78 8.62 -2.84 13.66
CA SER A 78 9.62 -3.38 12.73
C SER A 78 10.60 -4.30 13.48
N ARG A 79 11.48 -4.96 12.74
CA ARG A 79 12.47 -5.91 13.29
C ARG A 79 13.64 -5.27 14.02
N THR A 80 14.08 -4.09 13.56
CA THR A 80 15.35 -3.48 14.00
C THR A 80 15.08 -2.42 15.05
N LYS A 81 15.34 -2.77 16.31
CA LYS A 81 15.10 -1.90 17.47
C LYS A 81 15.78 -0.54 17.34
N ASP A 82 17.08 -0.51 17.01
CA ASP A 82 17.86 0.72 16.95
C ASP A 82 17.29 1.73 15.94
N LYS A 83 16.84 1.24 14.77
CA LYS A 83 16.16 2.09 13.76
C LYS A 83 14.83 2.62 14.28
N LEU A 84 14.06 1.79 14.98
CA LEU A 84 12.79 2.21 15.57
C LEU A 84 13.00 3.28 16.65
N ASP A 85 13.97 3.09 17.53
CA ASP A 85 14.29 4.04 18.61
C ASP A 85 14.75 5.39 18.03
N GLN A 86 15.55 5.36 16.96
CA GLN A 86 15.94 6.58 16.25
C GLN A 86 14.74 7.31 15.65
N VAL A 87 13.87 6.60 14.92
CA VAL A 87 12.67 7.18 14.33
C VAL A 87 11.73 7.72 15.41
N ALA A 88 11.58 7.01 16.52
CA ALA A 88 10.76 7.45 17.64
C ALA A 88 11.27 8.76 18.25
N LEU A 89 12.59 8.87 18.44
CA LEU A 89 13.24 10.09 18.93
C LEU A 89 13.00 11.26 17.96
N GLU A 90 13.25 11.05 16.68
CA GLU A 90 13.05 12.08 15.64
C GLU A 90 11.61 12.57 15.57
N ILE A 91 10.61 11.66 15.62
CA ILE A 91 9.19 12.04 15.65
C ILE A 91 8.87 12.84 16.91
N GLY A 92 9.30 12.38 18.08
CA GLY A 92 9.09 13.08 19.35
C GLY A 92 9.65 14.50 19.34
N GLN A 93 10.88 14.66 18.82
CA GLN A 93 11.54 15.98 18.73
C GLN A 93 10.87 16.93 17.72
N THR A 94 10.40 16.40 16.58
CA THR A 94 9.88 17.25 15.49
C THR A 94 8.39 17.57 15.65
N THR A 95 7.62 16.69 16.29
CA THR A 95 6.15 16.83 16.36
C THR A 95 5.60 16.98 17.79
N GLY A 96 6.39 16.63 18.80
CA GLY A 96 5.93 16.58 20.19
C GLY A 96 5.01 15.39 20.51
N GLN A 97 4.73 14.51 19.54
CA GLN A 97 3.82 13.36 19.73
C GLN A 97 4.53 12.20 20.42
N LYS A 98 3.74 11.40 21.16
CA LYS A 98 4.25 10.18 21.81
C LYS A 98 4.50 9.12 20.76
N VAL A 99 5.59 8.36 20.91
CA VAL A 99 5.88 7.22 20.05
C VAL A 99 6.07 5.97 20.91
N LYS A 100 5.34 4.91 20.59
CA LYS A 100 5.51 3.58 21.15
C LYS A 100 6.22 2.70 20.13
N VAL A 101 7.31 2.06 20.55
CA VAL A 101 8.08 1.13 19.74
C VAL A 101 7.69 -0.30 20.10
N ILE A 102 7.38 -1.12 19.10
CA ILE A 102 7.16 -2.56 19.24
C ILE A 102 8.11 -3.27 18.26
N VAL A 103 9.02 -4.10 18.80
CA VAL A 103 9.90 -4.91 17.96
C VAL A 103 9.15 -6.17 17.57
N ALA A 104 8.99 -6.40 16.26
CA ALA A 104 8.29 -7.57 15.72
C ALA A 104 8.86 -7.96 14.35
N ASP A 105 9.11 -9.24 14.14
CA ASP A 105 9.49 -9.80 12.84
C ASP A 105 8.28 -10.46 12.17
N PHE A 106 7.67 -9.79 11.25
CA PHE A 106 6.50 -10.29 10.52
C PHE A 106 6.80 -11.46 9.57
N THR A 107 8.02 -11.93 9.48
CA THR A 107 8.33 -13.19 8.80
C THR A 107 8.07 -14.40 9.69
N GLU A 108 7.99 -14.21 11.00
CA GLU A 108 7.70 -15.22 12.01
C GLU A 108 6.19 -15.33 12.32
N ASP A 109 5.80 -16.39 13.00
CA ASP A 109 4.38 -16.72 13.20
C ASP A 109 3.80 -16.30 14.56
N ASP A 110 4.62 -16.09 15.56
CA ASP A 110 4.27 -16.00 16.99
C ASP A 110 4.21 -14.56 17.54
N GLU A 111 4.42 -13.55 16.72
CA GLU A 111 4.50 -12.14 17.11
C GLU A 111 3.14 -11.51 17.51
N TYR A 112 2.02 -12.07 17.09
CA TYR A 112 0.72 -11.38 17.12
C TYR A 112 0.08 -11.29 18.51
N GLU A 113 0.33 -12.26 19.39
CA GLU A 113 -0.19 -12.23 20.76
C GLU A 113 0.47 -11.10 21.56
N GLN A 114 1.79 -10.97 21.44
CA GLN A 114 2.54 -9.87 22.04
C GLN A 114 2.08 -8.52 21.48
N ILE A 115 1.97 -8.39 20.16
CA ILE A 115 1.48 -7.15 19.52
C ILE A 115 0.10 -6.78 20.01
N GLN A 116 -0.82 -7.74 20.14
CA GLN A 116 -2.17 -7.50 20.63
C GLN A 116 -2.17 -6.98 22.08
N GLU A 117 -1.37 -7.56 22.96
CA GLU A 117 -1.27 -7.11 24.36
C GLU A 117 -0.63 -5.72 24.46
N GLU A 118 0.42 -5.45 23.66
CA GLU A 118 1.07 -4.14 23.58
C GLU A 118 0.15 -3.03 23.02
N LEU A 119 -0.81 -3.36 22.19
CA LEU A 119 -1.79 -2.42 21.63
C LEU A 119 -3.04 -2.25 22.49
N LYS A 120 -3.22 -3.08 23.52
CA LYS A 120 -4.38 -3.08 24.39
C LYS A 120 -4.56 -1.74 25.12
N GLY A 121 -5.77 -1.25 25.14
CA GLY A 121 -6.12 0.01 25.78
C GLY A 121 -5.79 1.26 24.96
N LEU A 122 -5.10 1.15 23.82
CA LEU A 122 -4.85 2.29 22.95
C LEU A 122 -6.09 2.64 22.12
N ASN A 123 -6.39 3.93 22.03
CA ASN A 123 -7.44 4.46 21.15
C ASN A 123 -6.93 4.59 19.72
N ILE A 124 -6.83 3.45 18.98
CA ILE A 124 -6.24 3.37 17.66
C ILE A 124 -7.22 3.86 16.60
N GLY A 125 -6.97 5.04 16.02
CA GLY A 125 -7.77 5.64 14.95
C GLY A 125 -7.29 5.29 13.55
N VAL A 126 -6.00 4.99 13.38
CA VAL A 126 -5.39 4.71 12.08
C VAL A 126 -4.53 3.44 12.15
N LEU A 127 -4.66 2.58 11.14
CA LEU A 127 -3.75 1.46 10.90
C LEU A 127 -3.15 1.59 9.51
N VAL A 128 -1.82 1.55 9.40
CA VAL A 128 -1.10 1.47 8.13
C VAL A 128 -0.40 0.12 8.04
N ASN A 129 -0.98 -0.79 7.28
CA ASN A 129 -0.38 -2.07 6.92
C ASN A 129 0.61 -1.86 5.77
N ASN A 130 1.85 -1.56 6.12
CA ASN A 130 2.89 -1.21 5.15
C ASN A 130 3.99 -2.27 5.06
N VAL A 131 4.21 -3.09 6.09
CA VAL A 131 5.26 -4.11 6.04
C VAL A 131 5.13 -4.99 4.80
N GLY A 132 6.27 -5.32 4.20
CA GLY A 132 6.31 -6.20 3.04
C GLY A 132 7.74 -6.48 2.60
N ILE A 133 7.94 -7.62 1.98
CA ILE A 133 9.24 -8.07 1.47
C ILE A 133 9.14 -8.58 0.03
N LEU A 134 10.27 -8.54 -0.67
CA LEU A 134 10.46 -9.22 -1.95
C LEU A 134 11.06 -10.62 -1.70
N PRO A 135 10.68 -11.64 -2.48
CA PRO A 135 11.29 -12.96 -2.39
C PRO A 135 12.78 -12.93 -2.82
N SER A 136 13.13 -11.98 -3.69
CA SER A 136 14.50 -11.72 -4.14
C SER A 136 14.63 -10.26 -4.53
N HIS A 137 15.77 -9.63 -4.24
CA HIS A 137 16.07 -8.27 -4.69
C HIS A 137 16.27 -8.19 -6.22
N ILE A 138 16.77 -9.28 -6.82
CA ILE A 138 16.94 -9.40 -8.27
C ILE A 138 15.74 -10.18 -8.83
N PRO A 139 15.10 -9.66 -9.91
CA PRO A 139 14.03 -10.39 -10.58
C PRO A 139 14.45 -11.80 -10.98
N SER A 140 13.74 -12.81 -10.51
CA SER A 140 14.14 -14.20 -10.68
C SER A 140 12.93 -15.07 -11.04
N LYS A 141 13.13 -16.05 -11.95
CA LYS A 141 12.12 -17.07 -12.21
C LYS A 141 11.84 -17.84 -10.91
N PHE A 142 10.61 -18.28 -10.70
CA PHE A 142 10.14 -18.83 -9.43
C PHE A 142 11.07 -19.90 -8.83
N LEU A 143 11.45 -20.90 -9.62
CA LEU A 143 12.33 -21.98 -9.17
C LEU A 143 13.81 -21.58 -9.01
N GLN A 144 14.20 -20.39 -9.47
CA GLN A 144 15.57 -19.85 -9.36
C GLN A 144 15.78 -19.00 -8.11
N ILE A 145 14.74 -18.79 -7.30
CA ILE A 145 14.83 -18.06 -6.04
C ILE A 145 15.66 -18.89 -5.05
N ARG A 146 16.70 -18.28 -4.47
CA ARG A 146 17.53 -18.93 -3.45
C ARG A 146 16.70 -19.20 -2.19
N ASN A 147 16.87 -20.34 -1.58
CA ASN A 147 16.14 -20.76 -0.37
C ASN A 147 14.61 -20.66 -0.54
N LEU A 148 14.10 -21.12 -1.69
CA LEU A 148 12.73 -20.91 -2.12
C LEU A 148 11.70 -21.28 -1.05
N THR A 149 11.83 -22.45 -0.40
CA THR A 149 10.90 -22.92 0.64
C THR A 149 10.77 -21.91 1.79
N GLN A 150 11.90 -21.43 2.30
CA GLN A 150 11.92 -20.41 3.35
C GLN A 150 11.31 -19.09 2.85
N ARG A 151 11.69 -18.66 1.64
CA ARG A 151 11.16 -17.41 1.05
C ARG A 151 9.65 -17.43 0.81
N ILE A 152 9.08 -18.62 0.49
CA ILE A 152 7.63 -18.77 0.39
C ILE A 152 6.99 -18.43 1.74
N THR A 153 7.46 -19.05 2.83
CA THR A 153 6.93 -18.81 4.18
C THR A 153 7.07 -17.32 4.57
N GLU A 154 8.26 -16.76 4.43
CA GLU A 154 8.53 -15.36 4.78
C GLU A 154 7.63 -14.37 4.02
N VAL A 155 7.46 -14.56 2.70
CA VAL A 155 6.61 -13.68 1.88
C VAL A 155 5.14 -13.81 2.26
N ILE A 156 4.65 -15.01 2.50
CA ILE A 156 3.26 -15.23 2.92
C ILE A 156 3.03 -14.63 4.31
N ASN A 157 3.92 -14.89 5.25
CA ASN A 157 3.80 -14.34 6.61
C ASN A 157 3.83 -12.81 6.60
N CYS A 158 4.82 -12.21 5.94
CA CYS A 158 5.02 -10.77 5.95
C CYS A 158 3.98 -10.00 5.10
N ASN A 159 3.71 -10.45 3.86
CA ASN A 159 2.89 -9.68 2.93
C ASN A 159 1.39 -9.99 3.03
N VAL A 160 1.02 -11.16 3.55
CA VAL A 160 -0.37 -11.64 3.60
C VAL A 160 -0.85 -11.77 5.04
N LYS A 161 -0.23 -12.66 5.84
CA LYS A 161 -0.66 -12.95 7.20
C LYS A 161 -0.60 -11.73 8.10
N ALA A 162 0.47 -10.93 8.01
CA ALA A 162 0.62 -9.70 8.80
C ALA A 162 -0.53 -8.72 8.60
N LEU A 163 -0.90 -8.44 7.35
CA LEU A 163 -2.04 -7.59 7.00
C LEU A 163 -3.34 -8.07 7.66
N VAL A 164 -3.64 -9.38 7.54
CA VAL A 164 -4.88 -9.98 8.06
C VAL A 164 -4.89 -9.92 9.60
N LYS A 165 -3.79 -10.32 10.23
CA LYS A 165 -3.66 -10.34 11.69
C LYS A 165 -3.71 -8.95 12.32
N MET A 166 -3.00 -7.97 11.75
CA MET A 166 -3.06 -6.60 12.23
C MET A 166 -4.46 -6.00 12.08
N SER A 167 -5.15 -6.29 10.97
CA SER A 167 -6.54 -5.88 10.79
C SER A 167 -7.46 -6.55 11.82
N GLN A 168 -7.30 -7.85 12.10
CA GLN A 168 -8.03 -8.59 13.12
C GLN A 168 -7.85 -7.98 14.53
N ILE A 169 -6.64 -7.54 14.86
CA ILE A 169 -6.33 -6.94 16.18
C ILE A 169 -6.99 -5.55 16.33
N VAL A 170 -6.94 -4.73 15.28
CA VAL A 170 -7.32 -3.31 15.39
C VAL A 170 -8.80 -3.05 15.11
N LEU A 171 -9.41 -3.75 14.15
CA LEU A 171 -10.81 -3.53 13.73
C LEU A 171 -11.84 -3.55 14.86
N PRO A 172 -11.81 -4.50 15.83
CA PRO A 172 -12.79 -4.53 16.91
C PRO A 172 -12.80 -3.24 17.74
N GLY A 173 -11.64 -2.61 17.94
CA GLY A 173 -11.52 -1.32 18.62
C GLY A 173 -12.14 -0.17 17.83
N MET A 174 -11.96 -0.15 16.51
CA MET A 174 -12.57 0.85 15.62
C MET A 174 -14.08 0.69 15.55
N GLU A 175 -14.58 -0.55 15.48
CA GLU A 175 -16.01 -0.84 15.43
C GLU A 175 -16.73 -0.41 16.72
N LYS A 176 -16.19 -0.70 17.90
CA LYS A 176 -16.75 -0.30 19.20
C LYS A 176 -16.87 1.22 19.38
N ARG A 177 -16.07 2.01 18.66
CA ARG A 177 -16.13 3.49 18.70
C ARG A 177 -17.09 4.10 17.67
N CYS A 178 -18.20 3.43 17.40
CA CYS A 178 -19.22 3.87 16.42
C CYS A 178 -18.65 4.03 15.00
N GLY A 179 -17.73 3.14 14.60
CA GLY A 179 -17.24 3.08 13.23
C GLY A 179 -16.24 4.18 12.85
N LYS A 180 -15.49 4.71 13.80
CA LYS A 180 -14.42 5.67 13.51
C LYS A 180 -13.08 4.95 13.34
N GLY A 181 -12.55 5.01 12.13
CA GLY A 181 -11.25 4.42 11.86
C GLY A 181 -10.82 4.52 10.40
N VAL A 182 -9.53 4.45 10.19
CA VAL A 182 -8.90 4.42 8.86
C VAL A 182 -7.90 3.28 8.79
N ILE A 183 -8.01 2.43 7.78
CA ILE A 183 -7.02 1.40 7.48
C ILE A 183 -6.45 1.67 6.09
N VAL A 184 -5.14 1.87 6.02
CA VAL A 184 -4.40 2.03 4.76
C VAL A 184 -3.56 0.77 4.54
N ASN A 185 -3.84 0.06 3.46
CA ASN A 185 -3.13 -1.16 3.10
C ASN A 185 -2.22 -0.92 1.89
N ILE A 186 -0.90 -1.11 2.07
CA ILE A 186 0.07 -0.84 1.02
C ILE A 186 0.23 -2.07 0.12
N SER A 187 -0.32 -1.96 -1.11
CA SER A 187 -0.10 -2.90 -2.21
C SER A 187 1.11 -2.50 -3.07
N SER A 188 1.05 -2.71 -4.35
CA SER A 188 2.05 -2.26 -5.32
C SER A 188 1.42 -2.06 -6.70
N GLY A 189 1.85 -1.03 -7.41
CA GLY A 189 1.40 -0.77 -8.77
C GLY A 189 1.74 -1.91 -9.76
N VAL A 190 2.80 -2.67 -9.50
CA VAL A 190 3.16 -3.83 -10.34
C VAL A 190 2.17 -4.99 -10.23
N ALA A 191 1.32 -5.00 -9.20
CA ALA A 191 0.26 -6.00 -9.05
C ALA A 191 -0.95 -5.77 -9.99
N CYS A 192 -0.97 -4.67 -10.75
CA CYS A 192 -2.07 -4.39 -11.68
C CYS A 192 -2.10 -5.31 -12.91
N VAL A 193 -1.00 -6.01 -13.18
CA VAL A 193 -0.86 -7.04 -14.22
C VAL A 193 -0.04 -8.21 -13.69
N PRO A 194 -0.22 -9.43 -14.23
CA PRO A 194 0.67 -10.55 -13.91
C PRO A 194 2.09 -10.22 -14.33
N SER A 195 3.04 -10.26 -13.39
CA SER A 195 4.43 -9.87 -13.65
C SER A 195 5.37 -11.07 -13.47
N PRO A 196 5.90 -11.65 -14.56
CA PRO A 196 6.93 -12.68 -14.48
C PRO A 196 8.13 -12.22 -13.65
N MET A 197 8.84 -13.13 -13.04
CA MET A 197 9.98 -12.93 -12.14
C MET A 197 9.66 -12.23 -10.79
N TYR A 198 8.48 -11.64 -10.65
CA TYR A 198 7.93 -11.14 -9.39
C TYR A 198 6.66 -11.87 -8.97
N THR A 199 6.45 -13.10 -9.46
CA THR A 199 5.19 -13.86 -9.34
C THR A 199 4.63 -13.89 -7.92
N MET A 200 5.43 -14.32 -6.93
CA MET A 200 4.98 -14.38 -5.53
C MET A 200 4.66 -13.01 -4.95
N TYR A 201 5.53 -12.03 -5.23
CA TYR A 201 5.32 -10.68 -4.74
C TYR A 201 4.03 -10.07 -5.31
N CYS A 202 3.85 -10.13 -6.63
CA CYS A 202 2.64 -9.62 -7.27
C CYS A 202 1.38 -10.33 -6.77
N ALA A 203 1.41 -11.66 -6.64
CA ALA A 203 0.29 -12.42 -6.09
C ALA A 203 -0.06 -11.97 -4.66
N SER A 204 0.96 -11.78 -3.79
CA SER A 204 0.73 -11.29 -2.43
C SER A 204 0.13 -9.88 -2.41
N LYS A 205 0.53 -9.01 -3.34
CA LYS A 205 0.00 -7.64 -3.44
C LYS A 205 -1.40 -7.58 -4.07
N VAL A 206 -1.77 -8.51 -4.95
CA VAL A 206 -3.16 -8.72 -5.40
C VAL A 206 -4.04 -9.19 -4.23
N PHE A 207 -3.53 -10.09 -3.37
CA PHE A 207 -4.24 -10.47 -2.15
C PHE A 207 -4.58 -9.24 -1.29
N VAL A 208 -3.60 -8.35 -1.04
CA VAL A 208 -3.82 -7.10 -0.30
C VAL A 208 -4.98 -6.30 -0.90
N GLU A 209 -5.04 -6.17 -2.23
CA GLU A 209 -6.10 -5.42 -2.91
C GLU A 209 -7.47 -6.06 -2.71
N ARG A 210 -7.58 -7.37 -2.93
CA ARG A 210 -8.86 -8.08 -2.81
C ARG A 210 -9.36 -8.16 -1.38
N PHE A 211 -8.47 -8.44 -0.44
CA PHE A 211 -8.80 -8.42 0.99
C PHE A 211 -9.31 -7.04 1.43
N SER A 212 -8.63 -5.98 1.02
CA SER A 212 -9.03 -4.61 1.36
C SER A 212 -10.39 -4.23 0.77
N GLN A 213 -10.67 -4.61 -0.49
CA GLN A 213 -11.95 -4.35 -1.15
C GLN A 213 -13.10 -5.08 -0.46
N GLY A 214 -12.90 -6.36 -0.11
CA GLY A 214 -13.89 -7.13 0.65
C GLY A 214 -14.17 -6.48 2.00
N LEU A 215 -13.09 -6.20 2.74
CA LEU A 215 -13.20 -5.60 4.06
C LEU A 215 -13.84 -4.20 4.02
N GLN A 216 -13.51 -3.38 3.01
CA GLN A 216 -14.15 -2.07 2.80
C GLN A 216 -15.67 -2.22 2.59
N ALA A 217 -16.10 -3.21 1.80
CA ALA A 217 -17.52 -3.46 1.57
C ALA A 217 -18.26 -3.86 2.87
N GLU A 218 -17.62 -4.68 3.73
CA GLU A 218 -18.18 -5.12 5.01
C GLU A 218 -18.30 -3.98 6.03
N TYR A 219 -17.35 -3.03 6.03
CA TYR A 219 -17.22 -2.00 7.07
C TYR A 219 -17.61 -0.59 6.63
N LYS A 220 -17.96 -0.40 5.36
CA LYS A 220 -18.35 0.91 4.81
C LYS A 220 -19.51 1.55 5.55
N GLU A 221 -20.58 0.81 5.76
CA GLU A 221 -21.77 1.28 6.46
C GLU A 221 -21.51 1.55 7.96
N LYS A 222 -20.43 0.98 8.51
CA LYS A 222 -19.97 1.25 9.87
C LYS A 222 -19.09 2.50 9.98
N GLY A 223 -18.82 3.19 8.84
CA GLY A 223 -18.03 4.44 8.81
C GLY A 223 -16.53 4.23 8.88
N ILE A 224 -16.02 3.00 8.82
CA ILE A 224 -14.58 2.70 8.78
C ILE A 224 -14.09 2.82 7.33
N VAL A 225 -13.06 3.62 7.11
CA VAL A 225 -12.44 3.81 5.80
C VAL A 225 -11.30 2.81 5.62
N ILE A 226 -11.42 1.92 4.64
CA ILE A 226 -10.37 0.96 4.31
C ILE A 226 -9.95 1.20 2.86
N GLN A 227 -8.69 1.56 2.64
CA GLN A 227 -8.19 1.89 1.32
C GLN A 227 -6.89 1.17 1.00
N THR A 228 -6.81 0.64 -0.22
CA THR A 228 -5.56 0.15 -0.79
C THR A 228 -4.81 1.29 -1.47
N VAL A 229 -3.53 1.43 -1.13
CA VAL A 229 -2.60 2.33 -1.83
C VAL A 229 -1.56 1.47 -2.54
N ALA A 230 -1.44 1.61 -3.86
CA ALA A 230 -0.63 0.77 -4.74
C ALA A 230 0.48 1.58 -5.44
N PRO A 231 1.58 1.92 -4.75
CA PRO A 231 2.67 2.70 -5.33
C PRO A 231 3.40 1.96 -6.46
N PHE A 232 3.92 2.73 -7.42
CA PHE A 232 4.99 2.30 -8.32
C PHE A 232 6.35 2.66 -7.70
N GLY A 233 7.21 3.38 -8.42
CA GLY A 233 8.53 3.74 -7.94
C GLY A 233 8.51 4.72 -6.77
N VAL A 234 8.93 4.28 -5.59
CA VAL A 234 9.19 5.14 -4.43
C VAL A 234 10.61 4.87 -3.94
N SER A 235 11.36 5.94 -3.65
CA SER A 235 12.73 5.87 -3.15
C SER A 235 12.73 5.32 -1.73
N THR A 236 13.11 4.05 -1.58
CA THR A 236 13.09 3.28 -0.33
C THR A 236 14.20 2.23 -0.33
N PRO A 237 14.53 1.59 0.80
CA PRO A 237 15.48 0.47 0.83
C PRO A 237 15.10 -0.67 -0.12
N MET A 238 13.80 -0.98 -0.26
CA MET A 238 13.31 -2.03 -1.16
C MET A 238 13.66 -1.77 -2.62
N THR A 239 13.73 -0.50 -3.03
CA THR A 239 14.05 -0.08 -4.39
C THR A 239 15.51 0.35 -4.55
N GLY A 240 16.37 0.16 -3.52
CA GLY A 240 17.75 0.62 -3.51
C GLY A 240 17.88 2.15 -3.55
N TYR A 241 16.94 2.87 -2.94
CA TYR A 241 16.92 4.34 -2.91
C TYR A 241 17.03 4.98 -4.30
N LEU A 242 16.15 4.56 -5.21
CA LEU A 242 16.05 5.14 -6.55
C LEU A 242 16.07 6.66 -6.50
N LYS A 243 16.88 7.29 -7.35
CA LYS A 243 16.87 8.76 -7.47
C LYS A 243 15.46 9.23 -7.88
N PRO A 244 14.87 10.17 -7.11
CA PRO A 244 13.58 10.74 -7.45
C PRO A 244 13.58 11.38 -8.85
N ASN A 245 12.48 11.17 -9.58
CA ASN A 245 12.22 11.73 -10.89
C ASN A 245 10.71 11.84 -11.13
N LEU A 246 10.26 12.09 -12.37
CA LEU A 246 8.83 12.24 -12.68
C LEU A 246 7.97 11.00 -12.30
N VAL A 247 8.55 9.82 -12.28
CA VAL A 247 7.83 8.55 -11.99
C VAL A 247 8.26 7.89 -10.68
N THR A 248 9.38 8.31 -10.12
CA THR A 248 9.89 7.83 -8.82
C THR A 248 9.80 8.97 -7.82
N MET A 249 8.97 8.79 -6.80
CA MET A 249 8.74 9.80 -5.75
C MET A 249 9.64 9.56 -4.54
N THR A 250 9.90 10.61 -3.74
CA THR A 250 10.39 10.41 -2.37
C THR A 250 9.30 9.72 -1.54
N ALA A 251 9.65 9.07 -0.45
CA ALA A 251 8.65 8.45 0.43
C ALA A 251 7.72 9.50 1.06
N GLU A 252 8.27 10.65 1.43
CA GLU A 252 7.56 11.78 2.04
C GLU A 252 6.53 12.39 1.09
N ASP A 253 6.93 12.71 -0.15
CA ASP A 253 6.03 13.28 -1.15
C ASP A 253 4.95 12.28 -1.57
N PHE A 254 5.32 11.00 -1.69
CA PHE A 254 4.36 9.95 -1.97
C PHE A 254 3.30 9.85 -0.87
N VAL A 255 3.69 9.78 0.40
CA VAL A 255 2.75 9.66 1.53
C VAL A 255 1.88 10.90 1.63
N ARG A 256 2.46 12.10 1.56
CA ARG A 256 1.70 13.36 1.56
C ARG A 256 0.65 13.40 0.47
N THR A 257 1.01 12.92 -0.73
CA THR A 257 0.08 12.88 -1.87
C THR A 257 -0.97 11.79 -1.67
N SER A 258 -0.58 10.59 -1.24
CA SER A 258 -1.51 9.46 -1.05
C SER A 258 -2.62 9.77 -0.05
N LEU A 259 -2.30 10.47 1.03
CA LEU A 259 -3.28 10.89 2.04
C LEU A 259 -4.28 11.94 1.52
N LYS A 260 -3.94 12.71 0.48
CA LYS A 260 -4.93 13.59 -0.20
C LYS A 260 -5.99 12.79 -0.95
N TYR A 261 -5.64 11.58 -1.39
CA TYR A 261 -6.56 10.68 -2.11
C TYR A 261 -7.27 9.67 -1.19
N LEU A 262 -7.11 9.79 0.13
CA LEU A 262 -7.90 9.02 1.07
C LEU A 262 -9.39 9.30 0.82
N LYS A 263 -10.22 8.27 0.70
CA LYS A 263 -11.63 8.31 0.27
C LYS A 263 -11.87 8.55 -1.23
N ALA A 264 -10.85 8.66 -2.06
CA ALA A 264 -11.04 8.78 -3.52
C ALA A 264 -11.57 7.49 -4.17
N GLY A 265 -11.60 6.40 -3.43
CA GLY A 265 -12.06 5.06 -3.85
C GLY A 265 -11.41 3.98 -3.00
N ASP A 266 -11.77 2.73 -3.23
CA ASP A 266 -11.27 1.59 -2.47
C ASP A 266 -9.78 1.31 -2.76
N LYS A 267 -9.32 1.71 -3.96
CA LYS A 267 -7.93 1.61 -4.40
C LYS A 267 -7.46 2.89 -5.06
N THR A 268 -6.25 3.33 -4.72
CA THR A 268 -5.54 4.42 -5.40
C THR A 268 -4.09 4.01 -5.68
N TYR A 269 -3.45 4.69 -6.63
CA TYR A 269 -2.01 4.55 -6.84
C TYR A 269 -1.18 5.58 -6.01
N GLY A 270 -1.84 6.36 -5.17
CA GLY A 270 -1.23 7.32 -4.27
C GLY A 270 -0.76 8.63 -4.92
N SER A 271 -0.66 8.68 -6.25
CA SER A 271 -0.32 9.89 -7.00
C SER A 271 -0.85 9.83 -8.43
N ILE A 272 -0.94 11.00 -9.09
CA ILE A 272 -1.38 11.11 -10.49
C ILE A 272 -0.42 10.38 -11.43
N CYS A 273 0.89 10.60 -11.26
CA CYS A 273 1.88 9.94 -12.10
C CYS A 273 1.78 8.42 -12.00
N HIS A 274 1.64 7.88 -10.80
CA HIS A 274 1.47 6.45 -10.59
C HIS A 274 0.13 5.93 -11.16
N THR A 275 -0.92 6.74 -11.15
CA THR A 275 -2.20 6.38 -11.78
C THR A 275 -2.07 6.27 -13.29
N ILE A 276 -1.41 7.24 -13.92
CA ILE A 276 -1.13 7.20 -15.36
C ILE A 276 -0.28 5.97 -15.71
N MET A 277 0.76 5.69 -14.92
CA MET A 277 1.59 4.48 -15.10
C MET A 277 0.75 3.19 -15.00
N GLY A 278 -0.15 3.10 -14.03
CA GLY A 278 -1.05 1.95 -13.87
C GLY A 278 -1.95 1.77 -15.09
N TRP A 279 -2.48 2.84 -15.65
CA TRP A 279 -3.29 2.80 -16.86
C TRP A 279 -2.49 2.38 -18.09
N ILE A 280 -1.29 2.93 -18.27
CA ILE A 280 -0.39 2.54 -19.36
C ILE A 280 -0.08 1.05 -19.24
N LEU A 281 0.35 0.58 -18.07
CA LEU A 281 0.73 -0.81 -17.88
C LEU A 281 -0.42 -1.79 -18.12
N GLN A 282 -1.64 -1.45 -17.67
CA GLN A 282 -2.85 -2.25 -17.93
C GLN A 282 -3.30 -2.25 -19.39
N SER A 283 -2.86 -1.26 -20.18
CA SER A 283 -3.17 -1.15 -21.60
C SER A 283 -2.18 -1.92 -22.49
N VAL A 284 -1.03 -2.34 -21.94
CA VAL A 284 -0.03 -3.13 -22.67
C VAL A 284 -0.52 -4.58 -22.77
N PRO A 285 -0.54 -5.18 -23.97
CA PRO A 285 -0.87 -6.60 -24.12
C PRO A 285 0.04 -7.50 -23.29
N LEU A 286 -0.55 -8.48 -22.59
CA LEU A 286 0.20 -9.38 -21.71
C LEU A 286 1.32 -10.13 -22.45
N GLN A 287 1.14 -10.44 -23.73
CA GLN A 287 2.17 -11.08 -24.57
C GLN A 287 3.46 -10.27 -24.61
N ILE A 288 3.37 -8.92 -24.61
CA ILE A 288 4.53 -8.03 -24.59
C ILE A 288 5.19 -8.07 -23.20
N ILE A 289 4.39 -7.96 -22.13
CA ILE A 289 4.89 -7.98 -20.75
C ILE A 289 5.55 -9.32 -20.44
N HIS A 290 4.99 -10.42 -20.95
CA HIS A 290 5.48 -11.78 -20.73
C HIS A 290 6.60 -12.19 -21.67
N SER A 291 6.98 -11.37 -22.67
CA SER A 291 8.05 -11.70 -23.61
C SER A 291 9.39 -11.85 -22.89
N GLU A 292 10.23 -12.78 -23.35
CA GLU A 292 11.59 -12.98 -22.80
C GLU A 292 12.41 -11.69 -22.88
N ARG A 293 12.30 -10.97 -23.99
CA ARG A 293 12.99 -9.69 -24.16
C ARG A 293 12.64 -8.68 -23.07
N MET A 294 11.37 -8.57 -22.67
CA MET A 294 10.93 -7.67 -21.59
C MET A 294 11.48 -8.14 -20.25
N GLN A 295 11.45 -9.45 -19.98
CA GLN A 295 11.98 -10.05 -18.76
C GLN A 295 13.49 -9.82 -18.63
N ASP A 296 14.24 -9.98 -19.71
CA ASP A 296 15.69 -9.76 -19.72
C ASP A 296 16.02 -8.26 -19.54
N CYS A 297 15.29 -7.38 -20.20
CA CYS A 297 15.42 -5.93 -20.03
C CYS A 297 15.16 -5.51 -18.56
N LEU A 298 14.14 -6.07 -17.94
CA LEU A 298 13.83 -5.83 -16.51
C LEU A 298 14.97 -6.33 -15.60
N ARG A 299 15.49 -7.52 -15.86
CA ARG A 299 16.60 -8.10 -15.10
C ARG A 299 17.88 -7.27 -15.23
N GLU A 300 18.24 -6.87 -16.44
CA GLU A 300 19.42 -6.02 -16.68
C GLU A 300 19.27 -4.65 -16.00
N TYR A 301 18.08 -4.05 -16.09
CA TYR A 301 17.79 -2.78 -15.44
C TYR A 301 17.98 -2.83 -13.93
N VAL A 302 17.51 -3.89 -13.28
CA VAL A 302 17.66 -4.07 -11.82
C VAL A 302 19.10 -4.42 -11.48
N ASN A 303 19.76 -5.33 -12.22
CA ASN A 303 21.16 -5.70 -11.98
C ASN A 303 22.12 -4.52 -12.03
N LYS A 304 21.95 -3.62 -13.01
CA LYS A 304 22.76 -2.40 -13.12
C LYS A 304 22.61 -1.48 -11.90
N ARG A 305 21.54 -1.60 -11.14
CA ARG A 305 21.23 -0.77 -9.98
C ARG A 305 21.65 -1.39 -8.64
N VAL A 306 21.56 -2.71 -8.55
CA VAL A 306 21.98 -3.44 -7.33
C VAL A 306 23.48 -3.66 -7.30
N GLY A 307 24.16 -3.64 -8.46
CA GLY A 307 25.61 -3.79 -8.59
C GLY A 307 26.39 -2.47 -8.59
N SER A 308 25.73 -1.32 -8.49
CA SER A 308 26.32 0.02 -8.32
C SER A 308 26.13 0.52 -6.88
#